data_2efbd864467583d38859cb20486d4af4
#
_entry.id   2efbd864467583d38859cb20486d4af4
#
_cell.length_a   1.000
_cell.length_b   1.000
_cell.length_c   1.000
_cell.angle_alpha   90.00
_cell.angle_beta   90.00
_cell.angle_gamma   90.00
#
_symmetry.space_group_name_H-M   'P 1'
#
loop_
_entity.id
_entity.type
_entity.pdbx_description
1 polymer ?
#
loop_
_entity_poly.entity_id
_entity_poly.type
_entity_poly.pdbx_seq_one_letter_code
_entity_poly.pdbx_strand_id
1 'polypeptide(L)'
;MTSPLCQRAVVAAAILVPALACPAGIIVHYGADAGGTNTNPLNGLAASASFQVDGLTLTIVVTNTSTGVPGGAEVSDSLLVSLGFNLGDGISIVSGNSAVIGAASIGLGAWAGLGPGDSVADQWLWTNDGGGDLLESFSQVISTSMGQGGGDMFSFDGTADPNVGGPFGGIAAAPPIINVPGSQRAVSNSIEYRFTLSAVLSQSQLLQIAASSIVEFGSDYQYLAVPAPGSLTLLLVAGVATRLRRRR
;
A
#
# COMPACT_ATOMS: atom_id res chain seq x y z
N MET A 1 54.05 -52.27 31.39
CA MET A 1 54.18 -51.13 30.42
C MET A 1 52.79 -50.86 29.83
N THR A 2 52.08 -49.94 30.41
CA THR A 2 50.72 -49.58 30.03
C THR A 2 50.74 -48.18 29.31
N SER A 3 50.34 -48.20 28.09
CA SER A 3 50.27 -46.98 27.22
C SER A 3 49.04 -46.16 27.59
N PRO A 4 49.07 -44.80 27.70
CA PRO A 4 47.87 -43.99 27.93
C PRO A 4 47.19 -43.67 26.63
N LEU A 5 45.89 -44.01 26.56
CA LEU A 5 44.97 -43.61 25.51
C LEU A 5 44.74 -42.09 25.60
N CYS A 6 45.12 -41.39 24.54
CA CYS A 6 44.84 -39.98 24.34
C CYS A 6 43.41 -39.82 23.88
N GLN A 7 42.47 -39.40 24.77
CA GLN A 7 41.12 -39.04 24.42
C GLN A 7 41.15 -37.67 23.71
N ARG A 8 40.86 -37.66 22.40
CA ARG A 8 40.60 -36.45 21.66
C ARG A 8 39.19 -35.97 21.95
N ALA A 9 39.07 -34.85 22.66
CA ALA A 9 37.82 -34.12 22.80
C ALA A 9 37.46 -33.47 21.45
N VAL A 10 36.38 -33.93 20.85
CA VAL A 10 35.77 -33.25 19.68
C VAL A 10 34.92 -32.12 20.21
N VAL A 11 35.40 -30.88 20.06
CA VAL A 11 34.59 -29.68 20.32
C VAL A 11 33.69 -29.45 19.11
N ALA A 12 32.43 -29.81 19.22
CA ALA A 12 31.42 -29.46 18.24
C ALA A 12 31.11 -27.96 18.38
N ALA A 13 31.61 -27.14 17.45
CA ALA A 13 31.21 -25.75 17.33
C ALA A 13 29.77 -25.71 16.77
N ALA A 14 28.80 -25.38 17.62
CA ALA A 14 27.46 -25.06 17.19
C ALA A 14 27.49 -23.74 16.43
N ILE A 15 27.39 -23.79 15.11
CA ILE A 15 27.17 -22.61 14.28
C ILE A 15 25.73 -22.16 14.53
N LEU A 16 25.59 -21.10 15.34
CA LEU A 16 24.32 -20.40 15.50
C LEU A 16 24.05 -19.66 14.19
N VAL A 17 23.27 -20.27 13.29
CA VAL A 17 22.74 -19.57 12.13
C VAL A 17 21.67 -18.60 12.67
N PRO A 18 21.85 -17.27 12.56
CA PRO A 18 20.80 -16.36 12.96
C PRO A 18 19.58 -16.68 12.08
N ALA A 19 18.45 -16.99 12.71
CA ALA A 19 17.19 -17.07 12.01
C ALA A 19 16.98 -15.72 11.32
N LEU A 20 17.00 -15.72 10.00
CA LEU A 20 16.60 -14.56 9.21
C LEU A 20 15.16 -14.26 9.62
N ALA A 21 14.98 -13.25 10.47
CA ALA A 21 13.67 -12.74 10.80
C ALA A 21 13.04 -12.29 9.48
N CYS A 22 11.97 -12.95 9.05
CA CYS A 22 11.17 -12.48 7.92
C CYS A 22 10.72 -11.07 8.28
N PRO A 23 11.01 -10.06 7.46
CA PRO A 23 10.63 -8.68 7.79
C PRO A 23 9.11 -8.64 7.95
N ALA A 24 8.65 -8.24 9.13
CA ALA A 24 7.23 -8.10 9.40
C ALA A 24 6.70 -6.95 8.54
N GLY A 25 5.75 -7.25 7.66
CA GLY A 25 5.04 -6.21 6.90
C GLY A 25 4.24 -5.31 7.84
N ILE A 26 4.11 -4.03 7.48
CA ILE A 26 3.31 -3.04 8.18
C ILE A 26 2.01 -2.88 7.44
N ILE A 27 0.89 -3.03 8.14
CA ILE A 27 -0.44 -2.81 7.58
C ILE A 27 -1.02 -1.54 8.18
N VAL A 28 -1.52 -0.66 7.32
CA VAL A 28 -2.27 0.54 7.70
C VAL A 28 -3.65 0.52 7.07
N HIS A 29 -4.58 1.19 7.74
CA HIS A 29 -5.97 1.33 7.29
C HIS A 29 -6.27 2.81 7.07
N TYR A 30 -6.87 3.13 5.94
CA TYR A 30 -7.28 4.48 5.57
C TYR A 30 -8.79 4.63 5.82
N GLY A 31 -9.15 5.64 6.56
CA GLY A 31 -10.55 5.90 6.92
C GLY A 31 -10.76 7.29 7.51
N ALA A 32 -9.68 8.09 7.67
CA ALA A 32 -9.79 9.50 8.03
C ALA A 32 -9.91 10.33 6.76
N ASP A 33 -10.88 11.25 6.73
CA ASP A 33 -11.03 12.20 5.65
C ASP A 33 -9.80 13.11 5.55
N ALA A 34 -9.23 13.20 4.37
CA ALA A 34 -8.09 14.05 4.04
C ALA A 34 -8.44 15.12 2.99
N GLY A 35 -9.70 15.17 2.52
CA GLY A 35 -10.19 16.14 1.56
C GLY A 35 -10.70 15.51 0.27
N GLY A 36 -10.91 16.34 -0.74
CA GLY A 36 -11.48 15.98 -2.03
C GLY A 36 -12.76 16.75 -2.32
N THR A 37 -13.45 16.41 -3.42
CA THR A 37 -14.72 17.04 -3.78
C THR A 37 -15.92 16.49 -3.02
N ASN A 38 -15.76 15.31 -2.40
CA ASN A 38 -16.78 14.73 -1.55
C ASN A 38 -16.76 15.36 -0.14
N THR A 39 -17.90 15.86 0.28
CA THR A 39 -18.08 16.51 1.59
C THR A 39 -18.66 15.57 2.67
N ASN A 40 -18.88 14.30 2.36
CA ASN A 40 -19.42 13.32 3.29
C ASN A 40 -18.42 12.19 3.59
N PRO A 41 -17.56 12.33 4.60
CA PRO A 41 -16.52 11.35 4.91
C PRO A 41 -17.05 10.00 5.44
N LEU A 42 -18.34 9.92 5.85
CA LEU A 42 -18.96 8.69 6.37
C LEU A 42 -19.68 7.87 5.30
N ASN A 43 -19.18 7.90 4.07
CA ASN A 43 -19.85 7.31 2.92
C ASN A 43 -19.49 5.85 2.62
N GLY A 44 -18.74 5.18 3.49
CA GLY A 44 -18.37 3.77 3.34
C GLY A 44 -17.12 3.49 2.51
N LEU A 45 -16.41 4.53 2.02
CA LEU A 45 -15.09 4.36 1.41
C LEU A 45 -14.05 4.01 2.48
N ALA A 46 -13.22 3.04 2.18
CA ALA A 46 -12.10 2.63 3.04
C ALA A 46 -11.06 1.87 2.22
N ALA A 47 -9.81 1.92 2.66
CA ALA A 47 -8.73 1.15 2.07
C ALA A 47 -7.76 0.63 3.13
N SER A 48 -6.92 -0.30 2.73
CA SER A 48 -5.72 -0.67 3.49
C SER A 48 -4.52 -0.81 2.57
N ALA A 49 -3.33 -0.62 3.12
CA ALA A 49 -2.10 -0.97 2.43
C ALA A 49 -1.16 -1.73 3.36
N SER A 50 -0.49 -2.74 2.82
CA SER A 50 0.63 -3.39 3.50
C SER A 50 1.93 -2.98 2.83
N PHE A 51 2.91 -2.61 3.65
CA PHE A 51 4.26 -2.23 3.23
C PHE A 51 5.25 -3.26 3.76
N GLN A 52 6.07 -3.80 2.88
CA GLN A 52 7.11 -4.76 3.23
C GLN A 52 8.40 -4.41 2.49
N VAL A 53 9.53 -4.52 3.16
CA VAL A 53 10.85 -4.33 2.55
C VAL A 53 11.69 -5.58 2.72
N ASP A 54 12.36 -6.00 1.65
CA ASP A 54 13.37 -7.06 1.65
C ASP A 54 14.59 -6.58 0.84
N GLY A 55 15.67 -6.25 1.55
CA GLY A 55 16.83 -5.59 0.96
C GLY A 55 16.45 -4.26 0.31
N LEU A 56 16.67 -4.15 -0.99
CA LEU A 56 16.28 -2.98 -1.80
C LEU A 56 14.89 -3.09 -2.40
N THR A 57 14.16 -4.18 -2.17
CA THR A 57 12.83 -4.37 -2.73
C THR A 57 11.76 -3.87 -1.76
N LEU A 58 10.97 -2.90 -2.20
CA LEU A 58 9.74 -2.47 -1.51
C LEU A 58 8.55 -3.14 -2.20
N THR A 59 7.76 -3.86 -1.43
CA THR A 59 6.47 -4.42 -1.86
C THR A 59 5.34 -3.69 -1.16
N ILE A 60 4.36 -3.20 -1.93
CA ILE A 60 3.16 -2.55 -1.42
C ILE A 60 1.95 -3.30 -1.97
N VAL A 61 1.06 -3.77 -1.09
CA VAL A 61 -0.25 -4.31 -1.51
C VAL A 61 -1.32 -3.32 -1.07
N VAL A 62 -2.03 -2.76 -2.04
CA VAL A 62 -3.13 -1.82 -1.80
C VAL A 62 -4.44 -2.54 -1.99
N THR A 63 -5.36 -2.39 -1.04
CA THR A 63 -6.65 -3.07 -1.00
C THR A 63 -7.78 -2.07 -0.82
N ASN A 64 -8.80 -2.14 -1.66
CA ASN A 64 -10.04 -1.40 -1.46
C ASN A 64 -10.94 -2.19 -0.50
N THR A 65 -11.15 -1.67 0.71
CA THR A 65 -11.96 -2.28 1.76
C THR A 65 -13.31 -1.58 1.94
N SER A 66 -13.74 -0.78 0.97
CA SER A 66 -15.01 -0.06 1.00
C SER A 66 -16.20 -1.01 1.16
N THR A 67 -17.19 -0.59 1.94
CA THR A 67 -18.41 -1.36 2.24
C THR A 67 -19.65 -0.78 1.55
N GLY A 68 -19.52 0.34 0.87
CA GLY A 68 -20.61 1.01 0.17
C GLY A 68 -20.12 2.01 -0.86
N VAL A 69 -21.03 2.43 -1.74
CA VAL A 69 -20.84 3.54 -2.67
C VAL A 69 -21.50 4.76 -2.06
N PRO A 70 -20.82 5.91 -2.00
CA PRO A 70 -21.41 7.14 -1.50
C PRO A 70 -22.68 7.52 -2.29
N GLY A 71 -23.68 8.03 -1.61
CA GLY A 71 -24.88 8.51 -2.28
C GLY A 71 -24.57 9.68 -3.21
N GLY A 72 -24.94 9.55 -4.48
CA GLY A 72 -24.65 10.54 -5.51
C GLY A 72 -23.30 10.39 -6.21
N ALA A 73 -22.49 9.40 -5.80
CA ALA A 73 -21.24 9.06 -6.44
C ALA A 73 -21.46 8.36 -7.79
N GLU A 74 -20.55 8.60 -8.72
CA GLU A 74 -20.44 7.79 -9.92
C GLU A 74 -19.74 6.46 -9.63
N VAL A 75 -19.81 5.52 -10.56
CA VAL A 75 -19.13 4.20 -10.43
C VAL A 75 -17.64 4.38 -10.20
N SER A 76 -17.02 5.29 -10.94
CA SER A 76 -15.60 5.62 -10.86
C SER A 76 -15.16 6.16 -9.50
N ASP A 77 -16.05 6.84 -8.77
CA ASP A 77 -15.74 7.50 -7.50
C ASP A 77 -15.49 6.53 -6.36
N SER A 78 -15.89 5.26 -6.51
CA SER A 78 -15.63 4.19 -5.55
C SER A 78 -14.41 3.34 -5.89
N LEU A 79 -13.71 3.62 -6.99
CA LEU A 79 -12.47 2.98 -7.34
C LEU A 79 -11.30 3.66 -6.63
N LEU A 80 -10.45 2.89 -5.97
CA LEU A 80 -9.19 3.37 -5.44
C LEU A 80 -8.20 3.48 -6.59
N VAL A 81 -7.67 4.68 -6.82
CA VAL A 81 -6.92 5.03 -8.03
C VAL A 81 -5.49 5.49 -7.78
N SER A 82 -5.17 5.94 -6.56
CA SER A 82 -3.81 6.40 -6.26
C SER A 82 -3.40 6.10 -4.83
N LEU A 83 -2.09 6.06 -4.61
CA LEU A 83 -1.41 6.02 -3.31
C LEU A 83 -0.25 7.00 -3.32
N GLY A 84 -0.24 7.95 -2.37
CA GLY A 84 0.88 8.86 -2.11
C GLY A 84 1.63 8.46 -0.84
N PHE A 85 2.98 8.52 -0.86
CA PHE A 85 3.84 8.25 0.28
C PHE A 85 5.18 8.95 0.16
N ASN A 86 5.95 9.03 1.27
CA ASN A 86 7.27 9.66 1.32
C ASN A 86 8.31 8.66 1.80
N LEU A 87 9.31 8.34 0.98
CA LEU A 87 10.41 7.44 1.33
C LEU A 87 11.40 8.03 2.32
N GLY A 88 11.37 9.36 2.51
CA GLY A 88 12.34 10.11 3.32
C GLY A 88 13.53 10.58 2.50
N ASP A 89 14.35 11.45 3.13
CA ASP A 89 15.46 12.13 2.46
C ASP A 89 16.50 11.15 1.92
N GLY A 90 16.84 11.33 0.65
CA GLY A 90 17.90 10.58 -0.03
C GLY A 90 17.52 9.15 -0.47
N ILE A 91 16.28 8.74 -0.31
CA ILE A 91 15.77 7.46 -0.80
C ILE A 91 14.75 7.71 -1.92
N SER A 92 14.91 7.02 -3.03
CA SER A 92 14.03 7.12 -4.20
C SER A 92 13.71 5.75 -4.77
N ILE A 93 12.67 5.67 -5.56
CA ILE A 93 12.39 4.52 -6.41
C ILE A 93 13.34 4.58 -7.60
N VAL A 94 14.10 3.50 -7.82
CA VAL A 94 14.98 3.35 -8.99
C VAL A 94 14.22 2.76 -10.17
N SER A 95 13.33 1.79 -9.88
CA SER A 95 12.47 1.16 -10.89
C SER A 95 11.18 0.62 -10.27
N GLY A 96 10.09 0.70 -11.03
CA GLY A 96 8.91 -0.12 -10.82
C GLY A 96 9.14 -1.50 -11.46
N ASN A 97 9.05 -2.57 -10.68
CA ASN A 97 9.35 -3.91 -11.15
C ASN A 97 8.10 -4.66 -11.61
N SER A 98 6.98 -4.46 -10.94
CA SER A 98 5.70 -5.06 -11.30
C SER A 98 4.52 -4.36 -10.64
N ALA A 99 3.38 -4.38 -11.35
CA ALA A 99 2.04 -4.16 -10.80
C ALA A 99 1.19 -5.38 -11.22
N VAL A 100 0.76 -6.17 -10.24
CA VAL A 100 0.05 -7.42 -10.50
C VAL A 100 -1.22 -7.52 -9.64
N ILE A 101 -2.20 -8.26 -10.14
CA ILE A 101 -3.42 -8.58 -9.40
C ILE A 101 -3.05 -9.32 -8.12
N GLY A 102 -3.51 -8.81 -6.98
CA GLY A 102 -3.21 -9.35 -5.66
C GLY A 102 -3.88 -10.70 -5.39
N ALA A 103 -3.50 -11.34 -4.29
CA ALA A 103 -4.11 -12.60 -3.87
C ALA A 103 -5.62 -12.42 -3.61
N ALA A 104 -6.43 -13.43 -3.98
CA ALA A 104 -7.90 -13.43 -3.88
C ALA A 104 -8.59 -12.28 -4.65
N SER A 105 -7.93 -11.75 -5.67
CA SER A 105 -8.41 -10.68 -6.54
C SER A 105 -8.68 -11.20 -7.95
N ILE A 106 -9.54 -10.53 -8.69
CA ILE A 106 -9.86 -10.85 -10.09
C ILE A 106 -9.95 -9.57 -10.92
N GLY A 107 -9.69 -9.68 -12.20
CA GLY A 107 -9.97 -8.63 -13.16
C GLY A 107 -11.48 -8.43 -13.38
N LEU A 108 -11.89 -7.20 -13.64
CA LEU A 108 -13.27 -6.78 -13.91
C LEU A 108 -13.36 -6.09 -15.27
N GLY A 109 -14.57 -6.06 -15.84
CA GLY A 109 -14.82 -5.42 -17.13
C GLY A 109 -14.01 -6.08 -18.25
N ALA A 110 -13.21 -5.31 -18.98
CA ALA A 110 -12.36 -5.82 -20.07
C ALA A 110 -11.23 -6.77 -19.56
N TRP A 111 -10.95 -6.76 -18.27
CA TRP A 111 -10.00 -7.68 -17.64
C TRP A 111 -10.67 -8.94 -17.03
N ALA A 112 -11.96 -9.14 -17.28
CA ALA A 112 -12.64 -10.36 -16.84
C ALA A 112 -11.90 -11.60 -17.37
N GLY A 113 -11.43 -12.45 -16.44
CA GLY A 113 -10.60 -13.61 -16.76
C GLY A 113 -9.14 -13.51 -16.29
N LEU A 114 -8.66 -12.30 -15.94
CA LEU A 114 -7.39 -12.16 -15.23
C LEU A 114 -7.55 -12.53 -13.76
N GLY A 115 -6.51 -13.09 -13.17
CA GLY A 115 -6.47 -13.54 -11.78
C GLY A 115 -5.19 -13.17 -11.04
N PRO A 116 -4.99 -13.69 -9.82
CA PRO A 116 -3.83 -13.38 -8.99
C PRO A 116 -2.50 -13.60 -9.72
N GLY A 117 -1.64 -12.60 -9.69
CA GLY A 117 -0.32 -12.61 -10.33
C GLY A 117 -0.31 -12.13 -11.78
N ASP A 118 -1.46 -11.98 -12.44
CA ASP A 118 -1.53 -11.40 -13.78
C ASP A 118 -1.15 -9.91 -13.74
N SER A 119 -0.42 -9.47 -14.76
CA SER A 119 0.08 -8.10 -14.87
C SER A 119 -1.04 -7.11 -15.20
N VAL A 120 -1.01 -5.97 -14.51
CA VAL A 120 -1.82 -4.78 -14.77
C VAL A 120 -0.95 -3.53 -14.93
N ALA A 121 0.32 -3.74 -15.24
CA ALA A 121 1.38 -2.73 -15.34
C ALA A 121 1.09 -1.65 -16.37
N ASP A 122 0.30 -1.95 -17.40
CA ASP A 122 -0.13 -1.03 -18.45
C ASP A 122 -1.16 0.02 -18.00
N GLN A 123 -1.70 -0.11 -16.79
CA GLN A 123 -2.72 0.81 -16.24
C GLN A 123 -2.24 1.55 -14.99
N TRP A 124 -1.01 1.32 -14.55
CA TRP A 124 -0.47 1.95 -13.35
C TRP A 124 0.87 2.61 -13.64
N LEU A 125 1.03 3.79 -13.07
CA LEU A 125 2.23 4.62 -13.17
C LEU A 125 2.78 4.88 -11.77
N TRP A 126 4.06 5.26 -11.70
CA TRP A 126 4.68 5.73 -10.48
C TRP A 126 5.62 6.91 -10.79
N THR A 127 5.90 7.74 -9.77
CA THR A 127 6.83 8.87 -9.85
C THR A 127 7.58 9.07 -8.54
N ASN A 128 8.72 9.77 -8.63
CA ASN A 128 9.43 10.33 -7.48
C ASN A 128 9.21 11.85 -7.32
N ASP A 129 8.43 12.48 -8.19
CA ASP A 129 8.35 13.94 -8.31
C ASP A 129 7.04 14.52 -7.73
N GLY A 130 6.36 13.74 -6.92
CA GLY A 130 5.07 14.11 -6.33
C GLY A 130 3.88 13.86 -7.25
N GLY A 131 2.70 14.22 -6.76
CA GLY A 131 1.44 14.10 -7.50
C GLY A 131 0.81 15.45 -7.79
N GLY A 132 -0.38 15.43 -8.39
CA GLY A 132 -1.28 16.58 -8.46
C GLY A 132 -2.14 16.69 -7.21
N ASP A 133 -2.78 17.82 -7.01
CA ASP A 133 -3.74 18.10 -5.95
C ASP A 133 -3.22 17.78 -4.54
N LEU A 134 -3.93 17.00 -3.73
CA LEU A 134 -3.48 16.63 -2.40
C LEU A 134 -2.25 15.70 -2.42
N LEU A 135 -1.94 15.06 -3.54
CA LEU A 135 -0.75 14.23 -3.71
C LEU A 135 0.53 15.05 -3.93
N GLU A 136 0.45 16.36 -4.16
CA GLU A 136 1.63 17.25 -4.30
C GLU A 136 2.55 17.23 -3.09
N SER A 137 2.02 16.93 -1.90
CA SER A 137 2.82 16.85 -0.67
C SER A 137 3.62 15.56 -0.52
N PHE A 138 3.45 14.61 -1.44
CA PHE A 138 4.11 13.30 -1.42
C PHE A 138 5.17 13.22 -2.51
N SER A 139 6.36 12.76 -2.15
CA SER A 139 7.46 12.59 -3.11
C SER A 139 7.27 11.38 -4.02
N GLN A 140 6.59 10.33 -3.56
CA GLN A 140 6.26 9.16 -4.37
C GLN A 140 4.75 9.02 -4.53
N VAL A 141 4.32 8.78 -5.76
CA VAL A 141 2.91 8.51 -6.08
C VAL A 141 2.82 7.30 -7.00
N ILE A 142 1.85 6.45 -6.74
CA ILE A 142 1.37 5.38 -7.63
C ILE A 142 -0.02 5.79 -8.08
N SER A 143 -0.31 5.79 -9.38
CA SER A 143 -1.62 6.24 -9.89
C SER A 143 -2.01 5.55 -11.19
N THR A 144 -3.32 5.53 -11.47
CA THR A 144 -3.90 5.15 -12.77
C THR A 144 -4.05 6.33 -13.72
N SER A 145 -3.61 7.52 -13.33
CA SER A 145 -3.78 8.76 -14.11
C SER A 145 -2.45 9.49 -14.29
N MET A 146 -2.14 9.87 -15.52
CA MET A 146 -0.97 10.71 -15.82
C MET A 146 -1.12 12.14 -15.25
N GLY A 147 -2.35 12.63 -15.07
CA GLY A 147 -2.62 13.95 -14.51
C GLY A 147 -2.30 14.10 -13.04
N GLN A 148 -2.12 12.99 -12.32
CA GLN A 148 -1.78 12.97 -10.89
C GLN A 148 -0.26 13.08 -10.63
N GLY A 149 0.58 13.04 -11.67
CA GLY A 149 2.02 13.25 -11.54
C GLY A 149 2.38 14.70 -11.86
N GLY A 150 2.98 15.42 -10.91
CA GLY A 150 3.53 16.76 -11.14
C GLY A 150 4.79 16.76 -12.00
N GLY A 151 5.36 15.60 -12.30
CA GLY A 151 6.59 15.37 -13.06
C GLY A 151 6.48 14.17 -13.99
N ASP A 152 7.63 13.60 -14.35
CA ASP A 152 7.70 12.41 -15.21
C ASP A 152 7.13 11.19 -14.47
N MET A 153 6.09 10.59 -15.04
CA MET A 153 5.54 9.32 -14.56
C MET A 153 6.11 8.16 -15.38
N PHE A 154 6.41 7.08 -14.70
CA PHE A 154 7.01 5.88 -15.27
C PHE A 154 6.03 4.71 -15.21
N SER A 155 5.97 3.90 -16.27
CA SER A 155 5.22 2.66 -16.26
C SER A 155 5.97 1.54 -15.52
N PHE A 156 5.21 0.54 -15.01
CA PHE A 156 5.81 -0.64 -14.38
C PHE A 156 6.37 -1.64 -15.39
N ASP A 157 5.95 -1.59 -16.63
CA ASP A 157 6.42 -2.48 -17.70
C ASP A 157 7.49 -1.84 -18.58
N GLY A 158 7.89 -0.58 -18.29
CA GLY A 158 8.89 0.17 -19.05
C GLY A 158 8.38 0.71 -20.38
N THR A 159 7.07 0.67 -20.66
CA THR A 159 6.52 1.32 -21.85
C THR A 159 6.58 2.84 -21.71
N ALA A 160 6.91 3.53 -22.80
CA ALA A 160 7.03 4.99 -22.80
C ALA A 160 5.67 5.71 -22.94
N ASP A 161 4.61 4.97 -23.23
CA ASP A 161 3.27 5.52 -23.47
C ASP A 161 2.22 4.55 -22.87
N PRO A 162 2.09 4.52 -21.54
CA PRO A 162 1.14 3.65 -20.88
C PRO A 162 -0.29 4.11 -21.17
N ASN A 163 -1.15 3.15 -21.52
CA ASN A 163 -2.55 3.40 -21.78
C ASN A 163 -3.35 3.43 -20.47
N VAL A 164 -3.08 4.43 -19.64
CA VAL A 164 -3.80 4.61 -18.38
C VAL A 164 -5.21 5.13 -18.62
N GLY A 165 -6.18 4.42 -18.05
CA GLY A 165 -7.61 4.68 -18.26
C GLY A 165 -8.23 5.67 -17.27
N GLY A 166 -7.45 6.42 -16.51
CA GLY A 166 -7.96 7.24 -15.41
C GLY A 166 -8.60 6.35 -14.32
N PRO A 167 -9.74 6.77 -13.71
CA PRO A 167 -10.34 6.02 -12.60
C PRO A 167 -10.68 4.56 -12.93
N PHE A 168 -10.88 4.22 -14.18
CA PHE A 168 -11.12 2.85 -14.64
C PHE A 168 -9.84 2.01 -14.80
N GLY A 169 -8.77 2.32 -14.19
CA GLY A 169 -7.66 1.38 -13.95
C GLY A 169 -7.63 0.92 -12.51
N GLY A 170 -8.54 1.46 -11.68
CA GLY A 170 -8.50 1.39 -10.24
C GLY A 170 -8.88 0.05 -9.61
N ILE A 171 -8.88 0.05 -8.28
CA ILE A 171 -9.22 -1.12 -7.46
C ILE A 171 -10.64 -0.96 -6.93
N ALA A 172 -11.53 -1.88 -7.27
CA ALA A 172 -12.87 -2.00 -6.70
C ALA A 172 -12.83 -2.81 -5.41
N ALA A 173 -13.82 -2.63 -4.52
CA ALA A 173 -14.00 -3.47 -3.33
C ALA A 173 -14.30 -4.95 -3.70
N ALA A 174 -14.13 -5.86 -2.75
CA ALA A 174 -14.49 -7.26 -2.88
C ALA A 174 -15.45 -7.70 -1.75
N PRO A 175 -16.68 -8.22 -2.08
CA PRO A 175 -17.20 -8.35 -3.45
C PRO A 175 -17.39 -6.98 -4.11
N PRO A 176 -17.33 -6.89 -5.45
CA PRO A 176 -17.53 -5.63 -6.15
C PRO A 176 -18.89 -5.03 -5.79
N ILE A 177 -18.86 -3.82 -5.22
CA ILE A 177 -20.08 -3.05 -4.88
C ILE A 177 -20.60 -2.24 -6.05
N ILE A 178 -19.85 -2.25 -7.16
CA ILE A 178 -20.14 -1.55 -8.39
C ILE A 178 -20.05 -2.51 -9.58
N ASN A 179 -20.77 -2.17 -10.65
CA ASN A 179 -20.65 -2.85 -11.93
C ASN A 179 -19.65 -2.10 -12.82
N VAL A 180 -18.48 -2.69 -13.09
CA VAL A 180 -17.51 -2.16 -14.03
C VAL A 180 -17.98 -2.47 -15.46
N PRO A 181 -18.21 -1.46 -16.34
CA PRO A 181 -18.61 -1.70 -17.72
C PRO A 181 -17.64 -2.61 -18.48
N GLY A 182 -18.14 -3.43 -19.38
CA GLY A 182 -17.32 -4.42 -20.09
C GLY A 182 -16.21 -3.85 -20.97
N SER A 183 -16.28 -2.55 -21.33
CA SER A 183 -15.22 -1.83 -22.05
C SER A 183 -14.17 -1.18 -21.13
N GLN A 184 -14.40 -1.17 -19.83
CA GLN A 184 -13.52 -0.58 -18.83
C GLN A 184 -12.72 -1.66 -18.12
N ARG A 185 -11.65 -1.26 -17.44
CA ARG A 185 -10.73 -2.16 -16.72
C ARG A 185 -10.73 -1.79 -15.26
N ALA A 186 -10.76 -2.79 -14.37
CA ALA A 186 -10.54 -2.61 -12.94
C ALA A 186 -10.10 -3.95 -12.32
N VAL A 187 -9.62 -3.92 -11.09
CA VAL A 187 -9.30 -5.09 -10.30
C VAL A 187 -10.19 -5.09 -9.06
N SER A 188 -10.81 -6.22 -8.72
CA SER A 188 -11.48 -6.33 -7.42
C SER A 188 -10.47 -6.66 -6.34
N ASN A 189 -10.66 -6.15 -5.14
CA ASN A 189 -9.88 -6.39 -3.94
C ASN A 189 -8.53 -5.66 -3.91
N SER A 190 -7.46 -6.14 -4.54
CA SER A 190 -6.12 -5.60 -4.33
C SER A 190 -5.18 -5.71 -5.53
N ILE A 191 -4.17 -4.83 -5.53
CA ILE A 191 -3.02 -4.88 -6.45
C ILE A 191 -1.75 -4.90 -5.60
N GLU A 192 -0.76 -5.68 -6.03
CA GLU A 192 0.59 -5.72 -5.47
C GLU A 192 1.55 -4.97 -6.40
N TYR A 193 2.26 -4.00 -5.84
CA TYR A 193 3.32 -3.23 -6.49
C TYR A 193 4.67 -3.61 -5.93
N ARG A 194 5.68 -3.76 -6.80
CA ARG A 194 7.07 -3.99 -6.40
C ARG A 194 7.98 -2.95 -7.00
N PHE A 195 8.90 -2.46 -6.17
CA PHE A 195 9.88 -1.44 -6.53
C PHE A 195 11.28 -1.84 -6.12
N THR A 196 12.27 -1.35 -6.86
CA THR A 196 13.66 -1.31 -6.41
C THR A 196 13.95 0.09 -5.87
N LEU A 197 14.49 0.16 -4.66
CA LEU A 197 14.88 1.40 -3.98
C LEU A 197 16.36 1.69 -4.16
N SER A 198 16.74 2.97 -4.05
CA SER A 198 18.14 3.42 -4.08
C SER A 198 18.92 3.07 -2.81
N ALA A 199 18.21 2.81 -1.68
CA ALA A 199 18.80 2.42 -0.42
C ALA A 199 17.85 1.54 0.40
N VAL A 200 18.40 0.79 1.38
CA VAL A 200 17.63 -0.06 2.29
C VAL A 200 16.87 0.79 3.30
N LEU A 201 15.59 0.49 3.50
CA LEU A 201 14.77 1.10 4.53
C LEU A 201 14.90 0.33 5.85
N SER A 202 15.04 1.08 6.94
CA SER A 202 14.87 0.52 8.28
C SER A 202 13.38 0.32 8.60
N GLN A 203 13.09 -0.54 9.59
CA GLN A 203 11.71 -0.78 10.05
C GLN A 203 11.03 0.50 10.57
N SER A 204 11.79 1.41 11.21
CA SER A 204 11.26 2.70 11.68
C SER A 204 10.89 3.64 10.54
N GLN A 205 11.68 3.68 9.46
CA GLN A 205 11.33 4.44 8.26
C GLN A 205 10.10 3.87 7.57
N LEU A 206 10.03 2.53 7.46
CA LEU A 206 8.85 1.87 6.87
C LEU A 206 7.56 2.20 7.65
N LEU A 207 7.62 2.26 8.99
CA LEU A 207 6.51 2.69 9.85
C LEU A 207 6.09 4.14 9.58
N GLN A 208 7.06 5.05 9.42
CA GLN A 208 6.79 6.46 9.11
C GLN A 208 6.15 6.61 7.72
N ILE A 209 6.68 5.90 6.72
CA ILE A 209 6.13 5.86 5.36
C ILE A 209 4.68 5.41 5.38
N ALA A 210 4.40 4.27 6.01
CA ALA A 210 3.06 3.71 6.08
C ALA A 210 2.07 4.63 6.83
N ALA A 211 2.51 5.22 7.96
CA ALA A 211 1.64 6.08 8.79
C ALA A 211 1.33 7.45 8.15
N SER A 212 2.20 7.95 7.26
CA SER A 212 2.01 9.24 6.58
C SER A 212 1.41 9.11 5.18
N SER A 213 1.17 7.90 4.70
CA SER A 213 0.62 7.69 3.36
C SER A 213 -0.86 8.06 3.25
N ILE A 214 -1.31 8.35 2.03
CA ILE A 214 -2.68 8.73 1.69
C ILE A 214 -3.14 7.95 0.46
N VAL A 215 -4.42 7.67 0.35
CA VAL A 215 -5.02 7.06 -0.83
C VAL A 215 -6.08 7.98 -1.44
N GLU A 216 -6.28 7.85 -2.74
CA GLU A 216 -7.29 8.56 -3.51
C GLU A 216 -8.32 7.61 -4.08
N PHE A 217 -9.58 8.02 -4.00
CA PHE A 217 -10.73 7.40 -4.65
C PHE A 217 -11.29 8.32 -5.72
N GLY A 218 -11.62 7.75 -6.89
CA GLY A 218 -12.10 8.51 -8.02
C GLY A 218 -11.04 9.46 -8.58
N SER A 219 -11.48 10.51 -9.28
CA SER A 219 -10.62 11.62 -9.71
C SER A 219 -10.93 12.79 -8.80
N ASP A 220 -10.09 13.07 -7.81
CA ASP A 220 -10.30 14.09 -6.76
C ASP A 220 -11.59 13.92 -5.94
N TYR A 221 -12.20 12.73 -5.98
CA TYR A 221 -13.48 12.55 -5.29
C TYR A 221 -13.31 12.49 -3.79
N GLN A 222 -12.36 11.67 -3.30
CA GLN A 222 -12.07 11.52 -1.87
C GLN A 222 -10.64 11.07 -1.63
N TYR A 223 -9.96 11.78 -0.74
CA TYR A 223 -8.67 11.35 -0.19
C TYR A 223 -8.86 10.82 1.23
N LEU A 224 -8.25 9.68 1.54
CA LEU A 224 -8.28 9.09 2.87
C LEU A 224 -6.87 8.94 3.42
N ALA A 225 -6.68 9.41 4.66
CA ALA A 225 -5.45 9.23 5.43
C ALA A 225 -5.56 8.11 6.46
N VAL A 226 -4.43 7.69 6.98
CA VAL A 226 -4.36 6.83 8.17
C VAL A 226 -4.86 7.65 9.37
N PRO A 227 -5.87 7.17 10.12
CA PRO A 227 -6.36 7.88 11.30
C PRO A 227 -5.22 8.11 12.30
N ALA A 228 -5.08 9.35 12.77
CA ALA A 228 -4.07 9.68 13.78
C ALA A 228 -4.23 8.76 15.01
N PRO A 229 -3.16 8.21 15.60
CA PRO A 229 -3.22 7.32 16.76
C PRO A 229 -3.65 8.01 18.05
N GLY A 230 -4.59 8.96 17.96
CA GLY A 230 -4.94 9.91 19.03
C GLY A 230 -6.17 9.61 19.88
N SER A 231 -7.11 8.79 19.43
CA SER A 231 -8.36 8.61 20.17
C SER A 231 -8.42 7.31 21.01
N LEU A 232 -7.79 6.25 20.59
CA LEU A 232 -7.79 4.97 21.32
C LEU A 232 -6.77 4.90 22.45
N THR A 233 -5.62 5.54 22.31
CA THR A 233 -4.56 5.57 23.33
C THR A 233 -4.95 6.41 24.54
N LEU A 234 -5.67 7.50 24.36
CA LEU A 234 -6.17 8.35 25.47
C LEU A 234 -7.22 7.63 26.30
N LEU A 235 -8.08 6.80 25.71
CA LEU A 235 -9.07 6.00 26.42
C LEU A 235 -8.45 4.88 27.27
N LEU A 236 -7.37 4.26 26.82
CA LEU A 236 -6.62 3.24 27.57
C LEU A 236 -5.88 3.85 28.76
N VAL A 237 -5.25 4.99 28.60
CA VAL A 237 -4.54 5.69 29.70
C VAL A 237 -5.53 6.23 30.72
N ALA A 238 -6.65 6.80 30.31
CA ALA A 238 -7.72 7.27 31.22
C ALA A 238 -8.38 6.11 31.97
N GLY A 239 -8.60 4.96 31.32
CA GLY A 239 -9.16 3.75 31.93
C GLY A 239 -8.27 3.11 33.01
N VAL A 240 -6.95 3.18 32.83
CA VAL A 240 -5.99 2.68 33.83
C VAL A 240 -5.89 3.66 35.02
N ALA A 241 -5.90 4.97 34.78
CA ALA A 241 -5.83 5.98 35.84
C ALA A 241 -7.05 5.95 36.76
N THR A 242 -8.27 5.70 36.24
CA THR A 242 -9.48 5.58 37.04
C THR A 242 -9.55 4.31 37.88
N ARG A 243 -8.94 3.21 37.43
CA ARG A 243 -8.87 1.96 38.21
C ARG A 243 -7.89 2.05 39.40
N LEU A 244 -6.82 2.82 39.26
CA LEU A 244 -5.84 3.04 40.35
C LEU A 244 -6.38 3.97 41.46
N ARG A 245 -7.31 4.87 41.16
CA ARG A 245 -7.93 5.78 42.15
C ARG A 245 -9.00 5.11 43.00
N ARG A 246 -9.56 3.97 42.61
CA ARG A 246 -10.58 3.23 43.38
C ARG A 246 -10.01 2.19 44.37
N ARG A 247 -8.69 2.07 44.48
CA ARG A 247 -8.02 1.12 45.39
C ARG A 247 -7.24 1.78 46.54
N ARG A 248 -7.54 3.09 46.83
CA ARG A 248 -7.02 3.76 48.04
C ARG A 248 -8.17 4.14 48.96
#